data_9b64267b74c8d025fc95481f08bdcd83
#
_entry.id   9b64267b74c8d025fc95481f08bdcd83
#
_cell.length_a   1.000
_cell.length_b   1.000
_cell.length_c   1.000
_cell.angle_alpha   90.00
_cell.angle_beta   90.00
_cell.angle_gamma   90.00
#
_symmetry.space_group_name_H-M   'P 1'
#
loop_
_entity.id
_entity.type
_entity.pdbx_description
1 polymer ?
#
loop_
_entity_poly.entity_id
_entity_poly.type
_entity_poly.pdbx_seq_one_letter_code
_entity_poly.pdbx_strand_id
1 'polypeptide(L)'
;MSPIEALPRIISWAAPLVILAIIILPQAIRILREYERGVIFRLGKLLGAKGPGLIFLIPIVDRMVRMDLRVVTINVERQEMMTRDNVPVSVDAVVYFRVVDPEAAVVKVENFLKATSLIAQTTLRSVVGQAPLDDLL
;
A
#
# COMPACT_ATOMS: atom_id res chain seq x y z
N MET A 1 25.48 39.59 -34.62
CA MET A 1 24.15 39.20 -34.11
C MET A 1 23.93 39.90 -32.78
N SER A 2 22.97 40.81 -32.71
CA SER A 2 22.74 41.52 -31.45
C SER A 2 22.03 40.58 -30.46
N PRO A 3 22.27 40.71 -29.14
CA PRO A 3 21.61 39.90 -28.16
C PRO A 3 20.07 40.03 -28.17
N ILE A 4 19.58 41.13 -28.71
CA ILE A 4 18.14 41.40 -28.84
C ILE A 4 17.49 40.53 -29.93
N GLU A 5 18.22 40.18 -30.99
CA GLU A 5 17.71 39.35 -32.08
C GLU A 5 17.72 37.85 -31.71
N ALA A 6 18.54 37.44 -30.75
CA ALA A 6 18.59 36.09 -30.25
C ALA A 6 17.43 35.77 -29.24
N LEU A 7 16.92 36.80 -28.56
CA LEU A 7 15.85 36.67 -27.55
C LEU A 7 14.60 35.99 -28.08
N PRO A 8 14.01 36.40 -29.22
CA PRO A 8 12.78 35.73 -29.71
C PRO A 8 13.01 34.27 -30.12
N ARG A 9 14.21 33.96 -30.59
CA ARG A 9 14.58 32.57 -30.92
C ARG A 9 14.69 31.71 -29.67
N ILE A 10 15.33 32.20 -28.62
CA ILE A 10 15.48 31.50 -27.35
C ILE A 10 14.11 31.29 -26.70
N ILE A 11 13.28 32.30 -26.74
CA ILE A 11 11.88 32.22 -26.20
C ILE A 11 11.05 31.20 -26.99
N SER A 12 11.23 31.17 -28.33
CA SER A 12 10.50 30.23 -29.18
C SER A 12 10.84 28.76 -28.88
N TRP A 13 12.10 28.46 -28.54
CA TRP A 13 12.52 27.12 -28.18
C TRP A 13 12.27 26.80 -26.72
N ALA A 14 12.34 27.80 -25.83
CA ALA A 14 12.14 27.62 -24.40
C ALA A 14 10.67 27.50 -24.04
N ALA A 15 9.76 28.16 -24.73
CA ALA A 15 8.34 28.16 -24.41
C ALA A 15 7.70 26.77 -24.34
N PRO A 16 7.88 25.87 -25.32
CA PRO A 16 7.31 24.51 -25.22
C PRO A 16 7.95 23.68 -24.08
N LEU A 17 9.23 23.89 -23.78
CA LEU A 17 9.90 23.23 -22.67
C LEU A 17 9.37 23.71 -21.32
N VAL A 18 9.12 24.99 -21.17
CA VAL A 18 8.53 25.57 -19.94
C VAL A 18 7.12 25.07 -19.73
N ILE A 19 6.30 25.04 -20.78
CA ILE A 19 4.92 24.53 -20.72
C ILE A 19 4.94 23.04 -20.32
N LEU A 20 5.80 22.26 -20.91
CA LEU A 20 5.96 20.83 -20.58
C LEU A 20 6.39 20.66 -19.12
N ALA A 21 7.32 21.46 -18.62
CA ALA A 21 7.75 21.44 -17.23
C ALA A 21 6.61 21.78 -16.27
N ILE A 22 5.80 22.79 -16.59
CA ILE A 22 4.65 23.18 -15.78
C ILE A 22 3.60 22.06 -15.69
N ILE A 23 3.42 21.29 -16.75
CA ILE A 23 2.50 20.17 -16.79
C ILE A 23 3.04 18.96 -16.02
N ILE A 24 4.34 18.68 -16.15
CA ILE A 24 4.99 17.49 -15.59
C ILE A 24 5.32 17.66 -14.10
N LEU A 25 5.78 18.84 -13.67
CA LEU A 25 6.22 19.07 -12.29
C LEU A 25 5.17 18.71 -11.22
N PRO A 26 3.89 19.11 -11.33
CA PRO A 26 2.88 18.75 -10.35
C PRO A 26 2.61 17.24 -10.29
N GLN A 27 2.80 16.54 -11.39
CA GLN A 27 2.62 15.08 -11.48
C GLN A 27 3.84 14.32 -10.95
N ALA A 28 5.02 14.95 -11.00
CA ALA A 28 6.27 14.36 -10.53
C ALA A 28 6.41 14.42 -9.01
N ILE A 29 5.68 15.32 -8.35
CA ILE A 29 5.75 15.53 -6.91
C ILE A 29 4.61 14.79 -6.23
N ARG A 30 4.97 13.95 -5.24
CA ARG A 30 4.02 13.24 -4.37
C ARG A 30 4.37 13.53 -2.93
N ILE A 31 3.35 13.69 -2.11
CA ILE A 31 3.50 13.90 -0.67
C ILE A 31 2.93 12.68 0.05
N LEU A 32 3.75 12.07 0.89
CA LEU A 32 3.36 10.95 1.74
C LEU A 32 3.25 11.42 3.18
N ARG A 33 2.23 10.92 3.86
CA ARG A 33 2.05 11.17 5.29
C ARG A 33 3.04 10.33 6.09
N GLU A 34 3.21 10.68 7.37
CA GLU A 34 4.16 10.02 8.24
C GLU A 34 3.91 8.51 8.40
N TYR A 35 2.64 8.10 8.36
CA TYR A 35 2.23 6.70 8.42
C TYR A 35 2.14 6.01 7.07
N GLU A 36 2.47 6.70 5.98
CA GLU A 36 2.43 6.17 4.63
C GLU A 36 3.83 5.89 4.10
N ARG A 37 3.93 4.87 3.24
CA ARG A 37 5.14 4.57 2.48
C ARG A 37 4.77 4.36 1.02
N GLY A 38 5.60 4.87 0.13
CA GLY A 38 5.41 4.70 -1.30
C GLY A 38 6.37 3.66 -1.85
N VAL A 39 5.84 2.58 -2.38
CA VAL A 39 6.63 1.59 -3.11
C VAL A 39 6.70 2.02 -4.58
N ILE A 40 7.90 2.26 -5.07
CA ILE A 40 8.12 2.84 -6.40
C ILE A 40 8.59 1.77 -7.38
N PHE A 41 7.92 1.71 -8.53
CA PHE A 41 8.27 0.88 -9.66
C PHE A 41 8.65 1.76 -10.84
N ARG A 42 9.83 1.56 -11.40
CA ARG A 42 10.29 2.23 -12.60
C ARG A 42 10.35 1.26 -13.75
N LEU A 43 9.52 1.51 -14.79
CA LEU A 43 9.37 0.60 -15.94
C LEU A 43 9.04 -0.84 -15.53
N GLY A 44 8.24 -1.01 -14.48
CA GLY A 44 7.86 -2.31 -13.93
C GLY A 44 8.89 -2.93 -12.98
N LYS A 45 10.01 -2.27 -12.74
CA LYS A 45 11.07 -2.74 -11.85
C LYS A 45 10.99 -2.06 -10.49
N LEU A 46 11.06 -2.85 -9.43
CA LEU A 46 11.04 -2.35 -8.06
C LEU A 46 12.30 -1.52 -7.76
N LEU A 47 12.09 -0.27 -7.34
CA LEU A 47 13.16 0.59 -6.85
C LEU A 47 13.28 0.58 -5.33
N GLY A 48 12.17 0.35 -4.62
CA GLY A 48 12.15 0.34 -3.17
C GLY A 48 11.02 1.20 -2.59
N ALA A 49 10.93 1.19 -1.25
CA ALA A 49 9.98 2.00 -0.52
C ALA A 49 10.61 3.34 -0.13
N LYS A 50 9.86 4.42 -0.31
CA LYS A 50 10.25 5.77 0.11
C LYS A 50 9.49 6.16 1.37
N GLY A 51 10.22 6.82 2.28
CA GLY A 51 9.69 7.29 3.55
C GLY A 51 8.78 8.50 3.41
N PRO A 52 8.25 9.02 4.56
CA PRO A 52 7.31 10.12 4.52
C PRO A 52 7.95 11.41 4.01
N GLY A 53 7.11 12.31 3.52
CA GLY A 53 7.49 13.60 3.02
C GLY A 53 7.36 13.76 1.53
N LEU A 54 8.19 14.61 0.95
CA LEU A 54 8.14 14.93 -0.46
C LEU A 54 8.93 13.91 -1.28
N ILE A 55 8.28 13.34 -2.29
CA ILE A 55 8.86 12.34 -3.18
C ILE A 55 8.77 12.83 -4.63
N PHE A 56 9.87 12.65 -5.39
CA PHE A 56 9.91 12.96 -6.79
C PHE A 56 9.80 11.70 -7.65
N LEU A 57 8.85 11.72 -8.58
CA LEU A 57 8.60 10.63 -9.52
C LEU A 57 8.71 11.14 -10.96
N ILE A 58 9.10 10.25 -11.87
CA ILE A 58 9.02 10.52 -13.30
C ILE A 58 7.62 10.11 -13.78
N PRO A 59 6.74 11.03 -14.22
CA PRO A 59 5.31 10.76 -14.37
C PRO A 59 4.95 9.59 -15.29
N ILE A 60 5.70 9.37 -16.37
CA ILE A 60 5.37 8.32 -17.35
C ILE A 60 6.06 7.02 -17.00
N VAL A 61 7.21 7.07 -16.35
CA VAL A 61 8.12 5.95 -16.11
C VAL A 61 7.89 5.33 -14.74
N ASP A 62 7.66 6.16 -13.73
CA ASP A 62 7.52 5.74 -12.35
C ASP A 62 6.05 5.52 -11.97
N ARG A 63 5.80 4.42 -11.24
CA ARG A 63 4.52 4.12 -10.62
C ARG A 63 4.74 3.97 -9.12
N MET A 64 3.85 4.55 -8.33
CA MET A 64 3.91 4.46 -6.87
C MET A 64 2.66 3.77 -6.34
N VAL A 65 2.88 2.81 -5.44
CA VAL A 65 1.82 2.17 -4.65
C VAL A 65 1.97 2.65 -3.22
N ARG A 66 0.91 3.28 -2.69
CA ARG A 66 0.88 3.75 -1.30
C ARG A 66 0.51 2.62 -0.36
N MET A 67 1.27 2.48 0.72
CA MET A 67 0.99 1.54 1.79
C MET A 67 0.86 2.29 3.11
N ASP A 68 -0.23 2.01 3.83
CA ASP A 68 -0.49 2.57 5.15
C ASP A 68 0.13 1.64 6.21
N LEU A 69 0.97 2.19 7.08
CA LEU A 69 1.63 1.44 8.14
C LEU A 69 0.83 1.41 9.46
N ARG A 70 -0.32 2.08 9.49
CA ARG A 70 -1.17 2.05 10.69
C ARG A 70 -1.79 0.68 10.89
N VAL A 71 -2.13 0.40 12.14
CA VAL A 71 -2.87 -0.80 12.48
C VAL A 71 -4.26 -0.76 11.82
N VAL A 72 -4.58 -1.83 11.12
CA VAL A 72 -5.86 -2.00 10.42
C VAL A 72 -6.63 -3.10 11.12
N THR A 73 -7.94 -2.93 11.21
CA THR A 73 -8.85 -3.90 11.80
C THR A 73 -9.60 -4.65 10.70
N ILE A 74 -9.58 -5.97 10.76
CA ILE A 74 -10.38 -6.83 9.88
C ILE A 74 -11.35 -7.65 10.72
N ASN A 75 -12.62 -7.66 10.31
CA ASN A 75 -13.61 -8.58 10.87
C ASN A 75 -13.48 -9.93 10.18
N VAL A 76 -13.24 -10.96 10.95
CA VAL A 76 -13.25 -12.34 10.46
C VAL A 76 -14.71 -12.80 10.39
N GLU A 77 -15.10 -13.42 9.27
CA GLU A 77 -16.44 -13.95 9.10
C GLU A 77 -16.78 -14.96 10.19
N ARG A 78 -18.05 -14.94 10.60
CA ARG A 78 -18.56 -15.89 11.60
C ARG A 78 -18.31 -17.33 11.15
N GLN A 79 -17.72 -18.11 12.03
CA GLN A 79 -17.45 -19.52 11.81
C GLN A 79 -18.32 -20.37 12.72
N GLU A 80 -18.99 -21.35 12.12
CA GLU A 80 -19.71 -22.40 12.86
C GLU A 80 -18.79 -23.61 12.98
N MET A 81 -18.52 -24.04 14.20
CA MET A 81 -17.61 -25.14 14.45
C MET A 81 -17.91 -25.81 15.78
N MET A 82 -17.24 -26.93 16.03
CA MET A 82 -17.38 -27.67 17.27
C MET A 82 -16.15 -27.47 18.15
N THR A 83 -16.39 -27.29 19.44
CA THR A 83 -15.32 -27.23 20.42
C THR A 83 -14.73 -28.62 20.67
N ARG A 84 -13.69 -28.69 21.47
CA ARG A 84 -13.11 -29.96 21.91
C ARG A 84 -14.09 -30.85 22.63
N ASP A 85 -15.07 -30.28 23.34
CA ASP A 85 -16.14 -30.97 24.06
C ASP A 85 -17.31 -31.38 23.15
N ASN A 86 -17.19 -31.24 21.83
CA ASN A 86 -18.24 -31.50 20.84
C ASN A 86 -19.47 -30.60 21.01
N VAL A 87 -19.29 -29.39 21.49
CA VAL A 87 -20.35 -28.38 21.58
C VAL A 87 -20.33 -27.53 20.33
N PRO A 88 -21.45 -27.43 19.58
CA PRO A 88 -21.50 -26.53 18.42
C PRO A 88 -21.49 -25.08 18.89
N VAL A 89 -20.62 -24.27 18.29
CA VAL A 89 -20.48 -22.85 18.59
C VAL A 89 -20.38 -22.03 17.31
N SER A 90 -20.85 -20.78 17.39
CA SER A 90 -20.68 -19.79 16.35
C SER A 90 -19.74 -18.72 16.89
N VAL A 91 -18.61 -18.53 16.23
CA VAL A 91 -17.54 -17.62 16.69
C VAL A 91 -17.22 -16.61 15.61
N ASP A 92 -17.11 -15.35 15.99
CA ASP A 92 -16.55 -14.29 15.18
C ASP A 92 -15.36 -13.69 15.89
N ALA A 93 -14.50 -13.03 15.13
CA ALA A 93 -13.28 -12.44 15.65
C ALA A 93 -12.94 -11.15 14.91
N VAL A 94 -12.10 -10.36 15.54
CA VAL A 94 -11.54 -9.15 14.97
C VAL A 94 -10.02 -9.31 14.98
N VAL A 95 -9.39 -9.01 13.85
CA VAL A 95 -7.94 -9.09 13.70
C VAL A 95 -7.38 -7.70 13.52
N TYR A 96 -6.35 -7.39 14.29
CA TYR A 96 -5.56 -6.17 14.14
C TYR A 96 -4.25 -6.54 13.47
N PHE A 97 -3.90 -5.83 12.41
CA PHE A 97 -2.63 -6.04 11.74
C PHE A 97 -2.06 -4.73 11.21
N ARG A 98 -0.77 -4.74 10.89
CA ARG A 98 -0.10 -3.62 10.21
C ARG A 98 0.91 -4.15 9.22
N VAL A 99 1.22 -3.35 8.21
CA VAL A 99 2.29 -3.63 7.26
C VAL A 99 3.62 -3.24 7.90
N VAL A 100 4.54 -4.17 7.97
CA VAL A 100 5.91 -3.96 8.49
C VAL A 100 6.89 -3.71 7.34
N ASP A 101 6.76 -4.48 6.27
CA ASP A 101 7.58 -4.36 5.07
C ASP A 101 6.69 -4.00 3.88
N PRO A 102 6.66 -2.70 3.47
CA PRO A 102 5.81 -2.28 2.36
C PRO A 102 6.17 -2.94 1.03
N GLU A 103 7.45 -3.17 0.77
CA GLU A 103 7.91 -3.79 -0.48
C GLU A 103 7.41 -5.23 -0.58
N ALA A 104 7.57 -6.00 0.48
CA ALA A 104 7.09 -7.39 0.53
C ALA A 104 5.57 -7.47 0.41
N ALA A 105 4.83 -6.56 1.02
CA ALA A 105 3.37 -6.52 0.95
C ALA A 105 2.87 -6.28 -0.47
N VAL A 106 3.57 -5.46 -1.25
CA VAL A 106 3.20 -5.16 -2.63
C VAL A 106 3.67 -6.22 -3.61
N VAL A 107 4.90 -6.72 -3.46
CA VAL A 107 5.55 -7.60 -4.44
C VAL A 107 5.23 -9.06 -4.20
N LYS A 108 5.28 -9.52 -2.95
CA LYS A 108 5.17 -10.94 -2.60
C LYS A 108 3.74 -11.41 -2.38
N VAL A 109 2.81 -10.50 -2.08
CA VAL A 109 1.43 -10.85 -1.77
C VAL A 109 0.51 -10.04 -2.69
N GLU A 110 -0.26 -10.74 -3.52
CA GLU A 110 -1.19 -10.10 -4.45
C GLU A 110 -2.29 -9.33 -3.72
N ASN A 111 -2.85 -9.92 -2.68
CA ASN A 111 -3.87 -9.30 -1.84
C ASN A 111 -3.61 -9.65 -0.38
N PHE A 112 -2.89 -8.78 0.31
CA PHE A 112 -2.51 -9.04 1.70
C PHE A 112 -3.69 -9.01 2.67
N LEU A 113 -4.75 -8.25 2.38
CA LEU A 113 -5.98 -8.22 3.19
C LEU A 113 -6.68 -9.56 3.14
N LYS A 114 -6.85 -10.13 1.96
CA LYS A 114 -7.47 -11.44 1.78
C LYS A 114 -6.62 -12.55 2.41
N ALA A 115 -5.31 -12.51 2.20
CA ALA A 115 -4.40 -13.49 2.79
C ALA A 115 -4.44 -13.45 4.31
N THR A 116 -4.43 -12.28 4.91
CA THR A 116 -4.53 -12.10 6.36
C THR A 116 -5.86 -12.62 6.90
N SER A 117 -6.96 -12.32 6.22
CA SER A 117 -8.28 -12.80 6.60
C SER A 117 -8.37 -14.33 6.58
N LEU A 118 -7.83 -14.98 5.55
CA LEU A 118 -7.82 -16.44 5.42
C LEU A 118 -6.97 -17.09 6.51
N ILE A 119 -5.82 -16.54 6.82
CA ILE A 119 -4.95 -17.01 7.90
C ILE A 119 -5.67 -16.88 9.25
N ALA A 120 -6.34 -15.76 9.48
CA ALA A 120 -7.10 -15.51 10.68
C ALA A 120 -8.25 -16.50 10.87
N GLN A 121 -8.98 -16.80 9.80
CA GLN A 121 -10.05 -17.81 9.83
C GLN A 121 -9.51 -19.20 10.18
N THR A 122 -8.42 -19.61 9.55
CA THR A 122 -7.77 -20.89 9.80
C THR A 122 -7.28 -20.99 11.25
N THR A 123 -6.64 -19.94 11.74
CA THR A 123 -6.15 -19.87 13.12
C THR A 123 -7.30 -19.95 14.12
N LEU A 124 -8.37 -19.22 13.87
CA LEU A 124 -9.56 -19.22 14.73
C LEU A 124 -10.17 -20.62 14.83
N ARG A 125 -10.32 -21.30 13.71
CA ARG A 125 -10.83 -22.68 13.69
C ARG A 125 -9.94 -23.64 14.47
N SER A 126 -8.62 -23.51 14.30
CA SER A 126 -7.65 -24.33 15.01
C SER A 126 -7.71 -24.11 16.52
N VAL A 127 -7.77 -22.86 16.96
CA VAL A 127 -7.82 -22.52 18.39
C VAL A 127 -9.12 -22.99 19.04
N VAL A 128 -10.26 -22.71 18.40
CA VAL A 128 -11.57 -23.09 18.93
C VAL A 128 -11.75 -24.61 18.94
N GLY A 129 -11.29 -25.30 17.90
CA GLY A 129 -11.35 -26.76 17.82
C GLY A 129 -10.54 -27.50 18.86
N GLN A 130 -9.52 -26.84 19.43
CA GLN A 130 -8.64 -27.39 20.47
C GLN A 130 -9.05 -26.95 21.88
N ALA A 131 -9.94 -25.96 22.01
CA ALA A 131 -10.35 -25.41 23.29
C ALA A 131 -11.68 -26.01 23.76
N PRO A 132 -11.86 -26.25 25.09
CA PRO A 132 -13.16 -26.52 25.64
C PRO A 132 -14.03 -25.26 25.64
N LEU A 133 -15.37 -25.44 25.73
CA LEU A 133 -16.30 -24.32 25.71
C LEU A 133 -16.04 -23.31 26.82
N ASP A 134 -15.65 -23.78 28.00
CA ASP A 134 -15.37 -22.90 29.16
C ASP A 134 -14.25 -21.91 28.90
N ASP A 135 -13.27 -22.28 28.09
CA ASP A 135 -12.15 -21.39 27.72
C ASP A 135 -12.57 -20.28 26.73
N LEU A 136 -13.69 -20.47 26.03
CA LEU A 136 -14.24 -19.51 25.08
C LEU A 136 -15.18 -18.48 25.71
N LEU A 137 -15.68 -18.78 26.88
CA LEU A 137 -16.56 -17.93 27.69
C LEU A 137 -15.75 -17.19 28.75
#